data_ca83e6df4eaab5132cb7d3d01895d1f6
#
_entry.id   ca83e6df4eaab5132cb7d3d01895d1f6
#
_cell.length_a   1.000
_cell.length_b   1.000
_cell.length_c   1.000
_cell.angle_alpha   90.00
_cell.angle_beta   90.00
_cell.angle_gamma   90.00
#
_symmetry.space_group_name_H-M   'P 1'
#
loop_
_entity.id
_entity.type
_entity.pdbx_description
1 polymer ?
#
loop_
_entity_poly.entity_id
_entity_poly.type
_entity_poly.pdbx_seq_one_letter_code
_entity_poly.pdbx_strand_id
1 'polypeptide(L)'
;MRLLSTKIVSSYFKDELIKIGISIIEYPIIKIDPLYIKIDHVRSILIFTSQNAVKIVFESSEIVKKIKTKNCFCVGQKTKLLLNKKGINVIKMFESAADLARFLVKNH
;
A
#
# COMPACT_ATOMS: atom_id res chain seq x y z
N MET A 1 -19.13 -12.92 21.98
CA MET A 1 -19.28 -11.80 21.01
C MET A 1 -18.77 -12.23 19.65
N ARG A 2 -19.47 -11.83 18.62
CA ARG A 2 -19.04 -12.05 17.23
C ARG A 2 -18.84 -10.73 16.52
N LEU A 3 -17.80 -10.64 15.72
CA LEU A 3 -17.52 -9.48 14.87
C LEU A 3 -17.63 -9.88 13.40
N LEU A 4 -18.14 -8.97 12.59
CA LEU A 4 -18.17 -9.11 11.14
C LEU A 4 -17.11 -8.20 10.54
N SER A 5 -16.18 -8.78 9.77
CA SER A 5 -15.19 -8.02 9.00
C SER A 5 -15.55 -8.02 7.53
N THR A 6 -15.53 -6.86 6.91
CA THR A 6 -15.77 -6.73 5.47
C THR A 6 -14.48 -6.94 4.65
N LYS A 7 -13.40 -7.28 5.30
CA LYS A 7 -12.12 -7.64 4.67
C LYS A 7 -11.48 -8.78 5.43
N ILE A 8 -10.55 -9.47 4.78
CA ILE A 8 -9.75 -10.49 5.42
C ILE A 8 -8.75 -9.82 6.38
N VAL A 9 -8.70 -10.29 7.62
CA VAL A 9 -7.80 -9.78 8.64
C VAL A 9 -6.60 -10.70 8.84
N SER A 10 -5.54 -10.19 9.46
CA SER A 10 -4.34 -10.99 9.71
C SER A 10 -4.61 -12.11 10.72
N SER A 11 -3.82 -13.20 10.63
CA SER A 11 -3.90 -14.30 11.59
C SER A 11 -3.62 -13.83 13.01
N TYR A 12 -2.68 -12.90 13.16
CA TYR A 12 -2.35 -12.31 14.47
C TYR A 12 -3.57 -11.63 15.09
N PHE A 13 -4.28 -10.82 14.33
CA PHE A 13 -5.48 -10.13 14.81
C PHE A 13 -6.58 -11.12 15.21
N LYS A 14 -6.80 -12.17 14.41
CA LYS A 14 -7.77 -13.23 14.74
C LYS A 14 -7.41 -13.93 16.05
N ASP A 15 -6.13 -14.29 16.22
CA ASP A 15 -5.65 -15.02 17.40
C ASP A 15 -5.83 -14.16 18.65
N GLU A 16 -5.55 -12.88 18.59
CA GLU A 16 -5.73 -11.96 19.72
C GLU A 16 -7.22 -11.84 20.10
N LEU A 17 -8.12 -11.80 19.13
CA LEU A 17 -9.56 -11.77 19.39
C LEU A 17 -10.04 -13.08 20.05
N ILE A 18 -9.56 -14.22 19.57
CA ILE A 18 -9.93 -15.53 20.12
C ILE A 18 -9.52 -15.62 21.59
N LYS A 19 -8.33 -15.11 21.96
CA LYS A 19 -7.85 -15.12 23.34
C LYS A 19 -8.78 -14.40 24.31
N ILE A 20 -9.51 -13.40 23.86
CA ILE A 20 -10.46 -12.65 24.69
C ILE A 20 -11.91 -13.07 24.44
N GLY A 21 -12.12 -14.22 23.80
CA GLY A 21 -13.45 -14.81 23.62
C GLY A 21 -14.27 -14.20 22.48
N ILE A 22 -13.63 -13.51 21.53
CA ILE A 22 -14.29 -12.90 20.39
C ILE A 22 -14.02 -13.74 19.14
N SER A 23 -15.06 -14.16 18.43
CA SER A 23 -14.93 -14.76 17.11
C SER A 23 -15.16 -13.71 16.03
N ILE A 24 -14.51 -13.90 14.88
CA ILE A 24 -14.63 -12.99 13.76
C ILE A 24 -15.15 -13.77 12.53
N ILE A 25 -16.12 -13.19 11.84
CA ILE A 25 -16.60 -13.68 10.56
C ILE A 25 -16.07 -12.73 9.50
N GLU A 26 -15.30 -13.27 8.56
CA GLU A 26 -14.77 -12.50 7.45
C GLU A 26 -15.69 -12.63 6.24
N TYR A 27 -16.12 -11.49 5.73
CA TYR A 27 -16.93 -11.42 4.52
C TYR A 27 -16.32 -10.36 3.60
N PRO A 28 -15.26 -10.72 2.84
CA PRO A 28 -14.60 -9.73 1.98
C PRO A 28 -15.53 -9.31 0.86
N ILE A 29 -15.87 -8.02 0.83
CA ILE A 29 -16.77 -7.43 -0.16
C ILE A 29 -16.02 -6.74 -1.30
N ILE A 30 -14.69 -6.59 -1.16
CA ILE A 30 -13.84 -6.03 -2.20
C ILE A 30 -12.80 -7.06 -2.58
N LYS A 31 -12.71 -7.33 -3.88
CA LYS A 31 -11.69 -8.18 -4.45
C LYS A 31 -10.76 -7.33 -5.29
N ILE A 32 -9.45 -7.51 -5.11
CA ILE A 32 -8.45 -6.81 -5.90
C ILE A 32 -8.03 -7.71 -7.06
N ASP A 33 -8.34 -7.29 -8.29
CA ASP A 33 -7.92 -7.98 -9.51
C ASP A 33 -6.85 -7.15 -10.21
N PRO A 34 -5.59 -7.58 -10.22
CA PRO A 34 -4.53 -6.87 -10.91
C PRO A 34 -4.77 -6.82 -12.41
N LEU A 35 -4.57 -5.64 -12.99
CA LEU A 35 -4.59 -5.48 -14.43
C LEU A 35 -3.15 -5.49 -14.97
N TYR A 36 -2.96 -5.98 -16.19
CA TYR A 36 -1.67 -5.87 -16.84
C TYR A 36 -1.32 -4.41 -17.08
N ILE A 37 -0.13 -4.00 -16.61
CA ILE A 37 0.35 -2.63 -16.76
C ILE A 37 1.64 -2.65 -17.56
N LYS A 38 1.68 -1.82 -18.61
CA LYS A 38 2.91 -1.55 -19.33
C LYS A 38 3.33 -0.12 -19.05
N ILE A 39 4.52 0.05 -18.47
CA ILE A 39 5.09 1.37 -18.20
C ILE A 39 6.31 1.54 -19.06
N ASP A 40 6.21 2.38 -20.09
CA ASP A 40 7.33 2.64 -20.98
C ASP A 40 8.31 3.64 -20.38
N HIS A 41 7.82 4.56 -19.56
CA HIS A 41 8.59 5.70 -19.08
C HIS A 41 8.20 6.04 -17.65
N VAL A 42 9.19 6.12 -16.78
CA VAL A 42 8.98 6.49 -15.38
C VAL A 42 9.67 7.82 -15.10
N ARG A 43 8.92 8.78 -14.58
CA ARG A 43 9.48 10.07 -14.20
C ARG A 43 10.30 9.96 -12.91
N SER A 44 10.98 11.05 -12.53
CA SER A 44 11.89 11.04 -11.39
C SER A 44 11.23 10.85 -10.04
N ILE A 45 9.94 11.10 -9.95
CA ILE A 45 9.17 11.00 -8.70
C ILE A 45 8.03 10.01 -8.85
N LEU A 46 7.92 9.14 -7.86
CA LEU A 46 6.84 8.16 -7.75
C LEU A 46 5.90 8.55 -6.64
N ILE A 47 4.64 8.20 -6.80
CA ILE A 47 3.63 8.37 -5.77
C ILE A 47 2.86 7.06 -5.61
N PHE A 48 2.83 6.53 -4.39
CA PHE A 48 2.02 5.39 -4.03
C PHE A 48 1.01 5.79 -2.96
N THR A 49 -0.25 5.52 -3.21
CA THR A 49 -1.34 5.84 -2.28
C THR A 49 -1.98 4.62 -1.66
N SER A 50 -1.58 3.41 -2.05
CA SER A 50 -2.13 2.18 -1.49
C SER A 50 -1.12 1.06 -1.45
N GLN A 51 -1.28 0.16 -0.47
CA GLN A 51 -0.47 -1.05 -0.37
C GLN A 51 -0.71 -2.01 -1.53
N ASN A 52 -1.95 -2.09 -2.03
CA ASN A 52 -2.28 -2.96 -3.15
C ASN A 52 -1.53 -2.55 -4.41
N ALA A 53 -1.42 -1.25 -4.67
CA ALA A 53 -0.66 -0.75 -5.80
C ALA A 53 0.83 -1.14 -5.70
N VAL A 54 1.42 -1.04 -4.50
CA VAL A 54 2.80 -1.46 -4.27
C VAL A 54 2.97 -2.95 -4.57
N LYS A 55 2.10 -3.79 -4.03
CA LYS A 55 2.16 -5.24 -4.23
C LYS A 55 2.07 -5.61 -5.72
N ILE A 56 1.15 -5.00 -6.43
CA ILE A 56 0.93 -5.28 -7.86
C ILE A 56 2.13 -4.85 -8.69
N VAL A 57 2.67 -3.66 -8.45
CA VAL A 57 3.84 -3.16 -9.16
C VAL A 57 5.06 -4.08 -8.93
N PHE A 58 5.25 -4.56 -7.72
CA PHE A 58 6.38 -5.43 -7.40
C PHE A 58 6.25 -6.87 -7.88
N GLU A 59 5.12 -7.23 -8.48
CA GLU A 59 4.99 -8.48 -9.21
C GLU A 59 5.66 -8.43 -10.60
N SER A 60 5.93 -7.24 -11.13
CA SER A 60 6.59 -7.05 -12.41
C SER A 60 8.05 -6.68 -12.21
N SER A 61 8.96 -7.60 -12.52
CA SER A 61 10.40 -7.32 -12.44
C SER A 61 10.84 -6.21 -13.40
N GLU A 62 10.19 -6.07 -14.53
CA GLU A 62 10.46 -5.01 -15.51
C GLU A 62 10.16 -3.63 -14.94
N ILE A 63 9.00 -3.47 -14.31
CA ILE A 63 8.61 -2.19 -13.69
C ILE A 63 9.53 -1.89 -12.50
N VAL A 64 9.83 -2.89 -11.68
CA VAL A 64 10.71 -2.74 -10.51
C VAL A 64 12.08 -2.20 -10.91
N LYS A 65 12.67 -2.70 -12.01
CA LYS A 65 13.94 -2.19 -12.51
C LYS A 65 13.90 -0.70 -12.85
N LYS A 66 12.76 -0.23 -13.35
CA LYS A 66 12.59 1.17 -13.74
C LYS A 66 12.39 2.10 -12.56
N ILE A 67 11.87 1.60 -11.44
CA ILE A 67 11.49 2.43 -10.29
C ILE A 67 12.48 2.38 -9.13
N LYS A 68 13.36 1.38 -9.05
CA LYS A 68 14.25 1.16 -7.90
C LYS A 68 15.12 2.35 -7.50
N THR A 69 15.51 3.16 -8.47
CA THR A 69 16.39 4.32 -8.25
C THR A 69 15.63 5.63 -8.10
N LYS A 70 14.30 5.58 -8.12
CA LYS A 70 13.47 6.78 -8.09
C LYS A 70 13.11 7.16 -6.66
N ASN A 71 12.87 8.45 -6.46
CA ASN A 71 12.36 8.96 -5.20
C ASN A 71 10.85 8.73 -5.12
N CYS A 72 10.35 8.48 -3.91
CA CYS A 72 8.97 8.13 -3.71
C CYS A 72 8.33 8.94 -2.59
N PHE A 73 7.13 9.42 -2.86
CA PHE A 73 6.20 9.89 -1.83
C PHE A 73 5.09 8.86 -1.67
N CYS A 74 4.54 8.74 -0.49
CA CYS A 74 3.42 7.82 -0.27
C CYS A 74 2.42 8.37 0.75
N VAL A 75 1.25 7.77 0.74
CA VAL A 75 0.18 8.03 1.70
C VAL A 75 0.02 6.81 2.59
N GLY A 76 0.06 7.03 3.89
CA GLY A 76 -0.17 6.00 4.89
C GLY A 76 1.11 5.31 5.38
N GLN A 77 1.14 5.05 6.69
CA GLN A 77 2.29 4.43 7.35
C GLN A 77 2.54 3.00 6.85
N LYS A 78 1.48 2.23 6.64
CA LYS A 78 1.61 0.85 6.17
C LYS A 78 2.19 0.79 4.75
N THR A 79 1.81 1.74 3.91
CA THR A 79 2.37 1.86 2.55
C THR A 79 3.86 2.18 2.61
N LYS A 80 4.25 3.11 3.48
CA LYS A 80 5.66 3.44 3.72
C LYS A 80 6.47 2.23 4.16
N LEU A 81 5.97 1.48 5.15
CA LEU A 81 6.65 0.30 5.65
C LEU A 81 6.83 -0.75 4.56
N LEU A 82 5.81 -0.97 3.74
CA LEU A 82 5.88 -1.92 2.64
C LEU A 82 6.89 -1.48 1.58
N LEU A 83 6.91 -0.21 1.20
CA LEU A 83 7.87 0.35 0.25
C LEU A 83 9.31 0.20 0.76
N ASN A 84 9.54 0.53 2.03
CA ASN A 84 10.87 0.38 2.65
C ASN A 84 11.31 -1.09 2.64
N LYS A 85 10.39 -2.00 2.93
CA LYS A 85 10.66 -3.44 2.88
C LYS A 85 11.05 -3.91 1.47
N LYS A 86 10.51 -3.27 0.45
CA LYS A 86 10.81 -3.56 -0.96
C LYS A 86 12.05 -2.82 -1.46
N GLY A 87 12.70 -2.03 -0.62
CA GLY A 87 13.93 -1.32 -0.98
C GLY A 87 13.72 0.01 -1.69
N ILE A 88 12.52 0.56 -1.64
CA ILE A 88 12.22 1.86 -2.22
C ILE A 88 12.47 2.95 -1.18
N ASN A 89 13.16 4.01 -1.59
CA ASN A 89 13.43 5.15 -0.72
C ASN A 89 12.19 6.07 -0.68
N VAL A 90 11.52 6.09 0.48
CA VAL A 90 10.39 7.00 0.71
C VAL A 90 10.93 8.30 1.29
N ILE A 91 10.84 9.38 0.51
CA ILE A 91 11.30 10.70 0.94
C ILE A 91 10.39 11.24 2.05
N LYS A 92 9.08 11.12 1.86
CA LYS A 92 8.10 11.59 2.83
C LYS A 92 6.80 10.84 2.72
N MET A 93 6.21 10.53 3.87
CA MET A 93 4.90 9.91 3.98
C MET A 93 3.89 10.98 4.42
N PHE A 94 2.68 10.90 3.88
CA PHE A 94 1.57 11.80 4.22
C PHE A 94 0.41 10.99 4.80
N GLU A 95 -0.33 11.61 5.70
CA GLU A 95 -1.49 10.96 6.33
C GLU A 95 -2.68 10.87 5.39
N SER A 96 -2.76 11.76 4.40
CA SER A 96 -3.85 11.77 3.43
C SER A 96 -3.38 12.17 2.05
N ALA A 97 -4.14 11.77 1.03
CA ALA A 97 -3.88 12.19 -0.34
C ALA A 97 -4.00 13.72 -0.51
N ALA A 98 -4.89 14.35 0.25
CA ALA A 98 -5.04 15.80 0.22
C ALA A 98 -3.79 16.52 0.71
N ASP A 99 -3.17 16.01 1.79
CA ASP A 99 -1.92 16.57 2.31
C ASP A 99 -0.79 16.43 1.30
N LEU A 100 -0.69 15.27 0.66
CA LEU A 100 0.28 15.04 -0.40
C LEU A 100 0.08 16.01 -1.56
N ALA A 101 -1.15 16.18 -2.01
CA ALA A 101 -1.46 17.09 -3.12
C ALA A 101 -1.06 18.54 -2.78
N ARG A 102 -1.38 19.00 -1.58
CA ARG A 102 -0.99 20.36 -1.14
C ARG A 102 0.53 20.54 -1.13
N PHE A 103 1.24 19.54 -0.66
CA PHE A 103 2.71 19.57 -0.65
C PHE A 103 3.27 19.65 -2.07
N LEU A 104 2.76 18.84 -2.99
CA LEU A 104 3.25 18.81 -4.37
C LEU A 104 2.98 20.13 -5.10
N VAL A 105 1.79 20.70 -4.92
CA VAL A 105 1.45 22.00 -5.52
C VAL A 105 2.38 23.10 -5.02
N LYS A 106 2.73 23.07 -3.74
CA LYS A 106 3.59 24.10 -3.14
C LYS A 106 5.07 23.95 -3.51
N ASN A 107 5.57 22.72 -3.67
CA ASN A 107 7.00 22.43 -3.78
C ASN A 107 7.45 21.89 -5.14
N HIS A 108 6.52 21.57 -5.99
CA HIS A 108 6.77 21.03 -7.32
C HIS A 108 5.76 21.57 -8.33
#